data_bd6c5527158fb02eb088ab92ebc2a24b
#
_entry.id   bd6c5527158fb02eb088ab92ebc2a24b
#
_cell.length_a   1.000
_cell.length_b   1.000
_cell.length_c   1.000
_cell.angle_alpha   90.00
_cell.angle_beta   90.00
_cell.angle_gamma   90.00
#
_symmetry.space_group_name_H-M   'P 1'
#
loop_
_entity.id
_entity.type
_entity.pdbx_description
1 polymer ?
#
loop_
_entity_poly.entity_id
_entity_poly.type
_entity_poly.pdbx_seq_one_letter_code
_entity_poly.pdbx_strand_id
1 'polypeptide(L)'
;MGASRGIKTYGERAVAAMFKEYQQLDDLKVFGSVDADAITIDEKRKALRAINLIKEKRCGKIKGRTVADGRPTRKYIPREEATSPTIALESLFSTLLIDAHENRAVQIFDVPGAYLHADLPGDKYVLLKLEGTFVDIMCEVNPEHTKNVRYENGKKTLYLRILKAIYGMIESALLWYDLYSTTLTDMGFEINPYDRCVANKIIDEKQCTVCW
;
A
#
# COMPACT_ATOMS: atom_id res chain seq x y z
N MET A 1 1.43 -6.23 -16.72
CA MET A 1 2.31 -7.42 -16.92
C MET A 1 3.37 -7.48 -15.83
N GLY A 2 3.98 -8.66 -15.60
CA GLY A 2 5.11 -8.78 -14.67
C GLY A 2 6.30 -7.92 -15.10
N ALA A 3 7.00 -7.29 -14.13
CA ALA A 3 8.01 -6.29 -14.44
C ALA A 3 9.21 -6.84 -15.21
N SER A 4 9.63 -8.08 -14.97
CA SER A 4 10.69 -8.71 -15.77
C SER A 4 10.35 -8.78 -17.27
N ARG A 5 9.08 -9.05 -17.61
CA ARG A 5 8.60 -8.97 -19.00
C ARG A 5 8.49 -7.52 -19.46
N GLY A 6 8.03 -6.63 -18.58
CA GLY A 6 7.94 -5.20 -18.85
C GLY A 6 9.30 -4.58 -19.19
N ILE A 7 10.38 -4.95 -18.47
CA ILE A 7 11.74 -4.51 -18.77
C ILE A 7 12.18 -4.99 -20.17
N LYS A 8 11.86 -6.23 -20.54
CA LYS A 8 12.15 -6.73 -21.89
C LYS A 8 11.40 -5.98 -22.99
N THR A 9 10.18 -5.50 -22.68
CA THR A 9 9.31 -4.83 -23.67
C THR A 9 9.62 -3.33 -23.78
N TYR A 10 9.84 -2.65 -22.65
CA TYR A 10 9.94 -1.18 -22.58
C TYR A 10 11.35 -0.68 -22.24
N GLY A 11 12.33 -1.60 -22.02
CA GLY A 11 13.71 -1.27 -21.75
C GLY A 11 13.89 -0.33 -20.54
N GLU A 12 14.70 0.70 -20.72
CA GLU A 12 15.04 1.69 -19.69
C GLU A 12 13.82 2.41 -19.10
N ARG A 13 12.75 2.60 -19.90
CA ARG A 13 11.51 3.22 -19.41
C ARG A 13 10.85 2.41 -18.29
N ALA A 14 10.94 1.08 -18.37
CA ALA A 14 10.40 0.21 -17.33
C ALA A 14 11.31 0.19 -16.09
N VAL A 15 12.63 0.22 -16.28
CA VAL A 15 13.61 0.32 -15.18
C VAL A 15 13.40 1.63 -14.41
N ALA A 16 13.31 2.76 -15.13
CA ALA A 16 13.04 4.07 -14.52
C ALA A 16 11.71 4.11 -13.77
N ALA A 17 10.66 3.43 -14.27
CA ALA A 17 9.38 3.32 -13.58
C ALA A 17 9.47 2.51 -12.30
N MET A 18 10.28 1.44 -12.26
CA MET A 18 10.52 0.65 -11.05
C MET A 18 11.40 1.41 -10.06
N PHE A 19 12.42 2.12 -10.53
CA PHE A 19 13.24 2.99 -9.69
C PHE A 19 12.37 4.02 -8.97
N LYS A 20 11.51 4.70 -9.70
CA LYS A 20 10.57 5.68 -9.12
C LYS A 20 9.60 5.05 -8.10
N GLU A 21 9.13 3.85 -8.34
CA GLU A 21 8.29 3.11 -7.40
C GLU A 21 9.06 2.81 -6.10
N TYR A 22 10.29 2.32 -6.21
CA TYR A 22 11.12 2.01 -5.04
C TYR A 22 11.56 3.27 -4.29
N GLN A 23 11.85 4.36 -5.01
CA GLN A 23 12.12 5.66 -4.39
C GLN A 23 10.94 6.11 -3.53
N GLN A 24 9.71 6.01 -4.03
CA GLN A 24 8.51 6.33 -3.25
C GLN A 24 8.37 5.47 -1.99
N LEU A 25 8.66 4.16 -2.11
CA LEU A 25 8.60 3.24 -0.97
C LEU A 25 9.68 3.56 0.08
N ASP A 26 10.86 3.95 -0.35
CA ASP A 26 11.97 4.35 0.52
C ASP A 26 11.70 5.70 1.19
N ASP A 27 11.27 6.71 0.43
CA ASP A 27 10.91 8.05 0.93
C ASP A 27 9.83 7.97 2.02
N LEU A 28 8.86 7.07 1.85
CA LEU A 28 7.79 6.81 2.83
C LEU A 28 8.23 5.86 3.95
N LYS A 29 9.48 5.37 3.93
CA LYS A 29 10.02 4.43 4.92
C LYS A 29 9.16 3.17 5.10
N VAL A 30 8.71 2.62 3.98
CA VAL A 30 7.88 1.42 3.96
C VAL A 30 8.66 0.20 4.42
N PHE A 31 9.98 0.20 4.21
CA PHE A 31 10.85 -0.91 4.52
C PHE A 31 11.94 -0.56 5.52
N GLY A 32 12.20 -1.49 6.45
CA GLY A 32 13.38 -1.50 7.29
C GLY A 32 14.43 -2.47 6.75
N SER A 33 15.70 -2.12 6.94
CA SER A 33 16.83 -3.03 6.64
C SER A 33 16.88 -4.16 7.66
N VAL A 34 17.15 -5.37 7.21
CA VAL A 34 17.29 -6.57 8.06
C VAL A 34 18.58 -7.27 7.71
N ASP A 35 19.33 -7.66 8.76
CA ASP A 35 20.50 -8.52 8.56
C ASP A 35 20.03 -9.91 8.11
N ALA A 36 20.41 -10.26 6.88
CA ALA A 36 20.01 -11.52 6.26
C ALA A 36 20.53 -12.77 7.01
N ASP A 37 21.61 -12.63 7.77
CA ASP A 37 22.21 -13.72 8.56
C ASP A 37 21.49 -13.88 9.90
N ALA A 38 20.78 -12.86 10.38
CA ALA A 38 19.97 -12.91 11.58
C ALA A 38 18.56 -13.51 11.34
N ILE A 39 18.14 -13.65 10.07
CA ILE A 39 16.80 -14.18 9.72
C ILE A 39 16.81 -15.71 9.83
N THR A 40 15.90 -16.25 10.64
CA THR A 40 15.71 -17.69 10.78
C THR A 40 15.13 -18.34 9.51
N ILE A 41 15.31 -19.65 9.36
CA ILE A 41 14.77 -20.40 8.22
C ILE A 41 13.24 -20.28 8.16
N ASP A 42 12.56 -20.26 9.31
CA ASP A 42 11.11 -20.16 9.37
C ASP A 42 10.60 -18.76 8.96
N GLU A 43 11.30 -17.72 9.36
CA GLU A 43 11.01 -16.34 8.90
C GLU A 43 11.21 -16.20 7.40
N LYS A 44 12.30 -16.77 6.85
CA LYS A 44 12.53 -16.80 5.39
C LYS A 44 11.41 -17.53 4.65
N ARG A 45 10.89 -18.63 5.20
CA ARG A 45 9.76 -19.39 4.62
C ARG A 45 8.44 -18.61 4.65
N LYS A 46 8.24 -17.80 5.69
CA LYS A 46 7.04 -16.96 5.86
C LYS A 46 7.11 -15.63 5.11
N ALA A 47 8.30 -15.24 4.65
CA ALA A 47 8.50 -13.99 3.93
C ALA A 47 7.60 -13.91 2.69
N LEU A 48 6.91 -12.78 2.54
CA LEU A 48 6.06 -12.50 1.39
C LEU A 48 6.93 -12.26 0.17
N ARG A 49 6.56 -12.82 -0.99
CA ARG A 49 7.28 -12.52 -2.23
C ARG A 49 6.88 -11.16 -2.76
N ALA A 50 7.86 -10.37 -3.20
CA ALA A 50 7.59 -9.17 -3.95
C ALA A 50 7.13 -9.53 -5.38
N ILE A 51 5.98 -9.01 -5.79
CA ILE A 51 5.49 -9.08 -7.17
C ILE A 51 5.62 -7.70 -7.77
N ASN A 52 6.55 -7.56 -8.73
CA ASN A 52 6.80 -6.32 -9.43
C ASN A 52 6.03 -6.30 -10.74
N LEU A 53 5.26 -5.25 -10.96
CA LEU A 53 4.36 -5.09 -12.10
C LEU A 53 4.68 -3.81 -12.87
N ILE A 54 4.52 -3.88 -14.17
CA ILE A 54 4.58 -2.73 -15.08
C ILE A 54 3.23 -2.58 -15.79
N LYS A 55 2.74 -1.35 -15.84
CA LYS A 55 1.54 -0.98 -16.60
C LYS A 55 1.82 0.26 -17.42
N GLU A 56 1.55 0.20 -18.70
CA GLU A 56 1.43 1.38 -19.55
C GLU A 56 0.06 2.01 -19.35
N LYS A 57 0.05 3.31 -19.02
CA LYS A 57 -1.18 4.10 -18.91
C LYS A 57 -1.65 4.50 -20.32
N ARG A 58 -2.93 4.89 -20.48
CA ARG A 58 -3.48 5.40 -21.75
C ARG A 58 -2.69 6.58 -22.32
N CYS A 59 -2.05 7.38 -21.48
CA CYS A 59 -1.19 8.49 -21.89
C CYS A 59 0.25 8.07 -22.27
N GLY A 60 0.55 6.78 -22.43
CA GLY A 60 1.87 6.24 -22.79
C GLY A 60 2.89 6.24 -21.64
N LYS A 61 2.57 6.76 -20.45
CA LYS A 61 3.46 6.69 -19.28
C LYS A 61 3.53 5.27 -18.74
N ILE A 62 4.75 4.82 -18.47
CA ILE A 62 4.98 3.53 -17.79
C ILE A 62 4.89 3.76 -16.28
N LYS A 63 4.13 2.90 -15.60
CA LYS A 63 4.02 2.89 -14.13
C LYS A 63 4.51 1.55 -13.59
N GLY A 64 5.47 1.59 -12.66
CA GLY A 64 5.85 0.48 -11.79
C GLY A 64 4.89 0.34 -10.61
N ARG A 65 4.76 -0.87 -10.10
CA ARG A 65 4.09 -1.15 -8.83
C ARG A 65 4.70 -2.38 -8.19
N THR A 66 5.03 -2.29 -6.92
CA THR A 66 5.46 -3.41 -6.10
C THR A 66 4.32 -3.83 -5.17
N VAL A 67 4.06 -5.13 -5.15
CA VAL A 67 2.96 -5.74 -4.40
C VAL A 67 3.51 -6.90 -3.61
N ALA A 68 3.13 -7.04 -2.34
CA ALA A 68 3.41 -8.24 -1.57
C ALA A 68 2.44 -9.36 -1.94
N ASP A 69 2.94 -10.58 -2.08
CA ASP A 69 2.07 -11.75 -2.27
C ASP A 69 1.47 -12.19 -0.93
N GLY A 70 0.37 -11.60 -0.55
CA GLY A 70 -0.35 -11.91 0.69
C GLY A 70 -1.19 -13.20 0.66
N ARG A 71 -1.27 -13.92 -0.47
CA ARG A 71 -2.08 -15.14 -0.56
C ARG A 71 -1.71 -16.21 0.48
N PRO A 72 -0.42 -16.44 0.79
CA PRO A 72 -0.05 -17.42 1.80
C PRO A 72 -0.55 -17.08 3.21
N THR A 73 -0.73 -15.79 3.53
CA THR A 73 -1.14 -15.35 4.87
C THR A 73 -2.62 -15.51 5.16
N ARG A 74 -3.47 -15.74 4.13
CA ARG A 74 -4.92 -16.01 4.29
C ARG A 74 -5.24 -17.13 5.25
N LYS A 75 -4.32 -18.06 5.48
CA LYS A 75 -4.50 -19.19 6.40
C LYS A 75 -4.39 -18.80 7.87
N TYR A 76 -3.77 -17.64 8.14
CA TYR A 76 -3.39 -17.24 9.50
C TYR A 76 -4.08 -15.93 9.94
N ILE A 77 -4.60 -15.16 8.99
CA ILE A 77 -5.24 -13.87 9.26
C ILE A 77 -6.76 -14.09 9.35
N PRO A 78 -7.38 -13.78 10.49
CA PRO A 78 -8.83 -13.84 10.65
C PRO A 78 -9.54 -12.97 9.61
N ARG A 79 -10.78 -13.33 9.26
CA ARG A 79 -11.55 -12.59 8.25
C ARG A 79 -11.81 -11.15 8.67
N GLU A 80 -11.97 -10.91 9.96
CA GLU A 80 -12.21 -9.61 10.57
C GLU A 80 -11.01 -8.66 10.36
N GLU A 81 -9.78 -9.19 10.34
CA GLU A 81 -8.56 -8.43 10.04
C GLU A 81 -8.27 -8.33 8.53
N ALA A 82 -9.01 -9.06 7.71
CA ALA A 82 -8.79 -9.16 6.26
C ALA A 82 -9.77 -8.29 5.44
N THR A 83 -10.81 -7.74 6.06
CA THR A 83 -11.87 -7.00 5.37
C THR A 83 -11.96 -5.58 5.90
N SER A 84 -11.95 -4.63 4.97
CA SER A 84 -12.21 -3.21 5.25
C SER A 84 -13.65 -2.87 4.92
N PRO A 85 -14.31 -2.00 5.70
CA PRO A 85 -15.55 -1.38 5.27
C PRO A 85 -15.37 -0.65 3.93
N THR A 86 -16.43 -0.58 3.17
CA THR A 86 -16.56 0.25 1.97
C THR A 86 -17.92 0.92 2.00
N ILE A 87 -18.02 2.14 1.50
CA ILE A 87 -19.28 2.87 1.48
C ILE A 87 -20.39 2.07 0.81
N ALA A 88 -21.59 2.06 1.39
CA ALA A 88 -22.77 1.53 0.74
C ALA A 88 -23.25 2.46 -0.38
N LEU A 89 -23.72 1.88 -1.48
CA LEU A 89 -24.21 2.68 -2.61
C LEU A 89 -25.39 3.58 -2.21
N GLU A 90 -26.25 3.08 -1.32
CA GLU A 90 -27.38 3.83 -0.77
C GLU A 90 -26.91 5.07 0.00
N SER A 91 -25.88 4.94 0.80
CA SER A 91 -25.27 6.06 1.55
C SER A 91 -24.66 7.09 0.60
N LEU A 92 -23.92 6.63 -0.41
CA LEU A 92 -23.32 7.51 -1.41
C LEU A 92 -24.38 8.29 -2.19
N PHE A 93 -25.42 7.60 -2.71
CA PHE A 93 -26.49 8.27 -3.46
C PHE A 93 -27.32 9.20 -2.58
N SER A 94 -27.61 8.83 -1.32
CA SER A 94 -28.31 9.70 -0.39
C SER A 94 -27.52 10.97 -0.12
N THR A 95 -26.21 10.87 0.07
CA THR A 95 -25.34 12.03 0.25
C THR A 95 -25.37 12.95 -0.99
N LEU A 96 -25.22 12.38 -2.19
CA LEU A 96 -25.27 13.14 -3.44
C LEU A 96 -26.62 13.82 -3.68
N LEU A 97 -27.74 13.20 -3.28
CA LEU A 97 -29.06 13.80 -3.36
C LEU A 97 -29.20 15.01 -2.42
N ILE A 98 -28.68 14.89 -1.19
CA ILE A 98 -28.66 15.99 -0.23
C ILE A 98 -27.78 17.14 -0.77
N ASP A 99 -26.58 16.82 -1.28
CA ASP A 99 -25.66 17.80 -1.85
C ASP A 99 -26.31 18.56 -3.01
N ALA A 100 -27.02 17.84 -3.89
CA ALA A 100 -27.74 18.46 -5.00
C ALA A 100 -28.92 19.33 -4.53
N HIS A 101 -29.68 18.89 -3.53
CA HIS A 101 -30.82 19.62 -2.98
C HIS A 101 -30.37 20.92 -2.29
N GLU A 102 -29.28 20.85 -1.55
CA GLU A 102 -28.76 21.99 -0.78
C GLU A 102 -27.73 22.83 -1.56
N ASN A 103 -27.48 22.52 -2.83
CA ASN A 103 -26.45 23.17 -3.67
C ASN A 103 -25.06 23.17 -3.00
N ARG A 104 -24.67 22.06 -2.40
CA ARG A 104 -23.34 21.90 -1.79
C ARG A 104 -22.27 21.76 -2.88
N ALA A 105 -21.09 22.27 -2.60
CA ALA A 105 -19.92 22.00 -3.44
C ALA A 105 -19.43 20.56 -3.23
N VAL A 106 -19.26 19.79 -4.30
CA VAL A 106 -18.75 18.43 -4.27
C VAL A 106 -17.34 18.39 -4.84
N GLN A 107 -16.41 17.75 -4.13
CA GLN A 107 -15.03 17.57 -4.56
C GLN A 107 -14.62 16.11 -4.44
N ILE A 108 -13.88 15.62 -5.43
CA ILE A 108 -13.29 14.27 -5.42
C ILE A 108 -11.78 14.42 -5.33
N PHE A 109 -11.16 13.65 -4.44
CA PHE A 109 -9.72 13.61 -4.30
C PHE A 109 -9.22 12.16 -4.22
N ASP A 110 -7.96 11.94 -4.56
CA ASP A 110 -7.25 10.65 -4.43
C ASP A 110 -6.10 10.82 -3.45
N VAL A 111 -5.86 9.84 -2.60
CA VAL A 111 -4.72 9.80 -1.69
C VAL A 111 -3.63 8.94 -2.31
N PRO A 112 -2.57 9.56 -2.88
CA PRO A 112 -1.50 8.79 -3.51
C PRO A 112 -0.82 7.85 -2.52
N GLY A 113 -0.75 6.55 -2.88
CA GLY A 113 -0.09 5.57 -2.02
C GLY A 113 -0.82 5.32 -0.71
N ALA A 114 -2.14 5.43 -0.66
CA ALA A 114 -2.98 5.38 0.54
C ALA A 114 -2.50 4.37 1.59
N TYR A 115 -2.32 3.11 1.22
CA TYR A 115 -1.87 2.06 2.15
C TYR A 115 -0.49 2.35 2.76
N LEU A 116 0.41 2.98 2.01
CA LEU A 116 1.78 3.24 2.43
C LEU A 116 1.90 4.28 3.57
N HIS A 117 0.80 4.91 3.95
CA HIS A 117 0.72 5.83 5.10
C HIS A 117 0.37 5.11 6.41
N ALA A 118 -0.25 3.92 6.32
CA ALA A 118 -0.65 3.15 7.50
C ALA A 118 0.51 2.29 8.02
N ASP A 119 0.88 2.48 9.27
CA ASP A 119 1.93 1.69 9.91
C ASP A 119 1.44 0.25 10.19
N LEU A 120 2.34 -0.74 10.12
CA LEU A 120 2.06 -2.05 10.66
C LEU A 120 2.09 -1.99 12.20
N PRO A 121 1.20 -2.74 12.89
CA PRO A 121 1.27 -2.91 14.33
C PRO A 121 2.67 -3.37 14.78
N GLY A 122 3.19 -2.80 15.86
CA GLY A 122 4.57 -3.01 16.30
C GLY A 122 4.92 -4.46 16.67
N ASP A 123 3.92 -5.25 17.03
CA ASP A 123 4.01 -6.69 17.31
C ASP A 123 4.07 -7.56 16.05
N LYS A 124 3.70 -7.02 14.88
CA LYS A 124 3.77 -7.74 13.60
C LYS A 124 5.17 -7.65 12.99
N TYR A 125 5.77 -8.81 12.77
CA TYR A 125 7.05 -8.94 12.07
C TYR A 125 6.83 -9.64 10.73
N VAL A 126 6.84 -8.86 9.66
CA VAL A 126 6.61 -9.34 8.29
C VAL A 126 7.80 -9.01 7.42
N LEU A 127 8.30 -9.99 6.69
CA LEU A 127 9.38 -9.83 5.73
C LEU A 127 8.85 -9.84 4.29
N LEU A 128 9.42 -8.97 3.46
CA LEU A 128 9.29 -9.01 2.01
C LEU A 128 10.56 -9.59 1.39
N LYS A 129 10.42 -10.59 0.54
CA LYS A 129 11.52 -11.16 -0.23
C LYS A 129 11.55 -10.55 -1.62
N LEU A 130 12.64 -9.87 -1.94
CA LEU A 130 12.95 -9.30 -3.24
C LEU A 130 14.00 -10.14 -3.94
N GLU A 131 13.88 -10.39 -5.25
CA GLU A 131 14.80 -11.27 -6.00
C GLU A 131 15.24 -10.68 -7.33
N GLY A 132 16.47 -11.02 -7.75
CA GLY A 132 17.04 -10.72 -9.08
C GLY A 132 17.33 -9.24 -9.31
N THR A 133 17.09 -8.74 -10.52
CA THR A 133 17.37 -7.37 -10.95
C THR A 133 16.70 -6.30 -10.05
N PHE A 134 15.60 -6.64 -9.41
CA PHE A 134 14.89 -5.71 -8.51
C PHE A 134 15.66 -5.43 -7.23
N VAL A 135 16.55 -6.34 -6.82
CA VAL A 135 17.49 -6.11 -5.71
C VAL A 135 18.50 -5.02 -6.10
N ASP A 136 19.00 -5.05 -7.34
CA ASP A 136 19.95 -4.04 -7.82
C ASP A 136 19.30 -2.64 -7.82
N ILE A 137 18.08 -2.53 -8.34
CA ILE A 137 17.32 -1.26 -8.34
C ILE A 137 17.07 -0.77 -6.91
N MET A 138 16.71 -1.65 -5.96
CA MET A 138 16.51 -1.27 -4.57
C MET A 138 17.79 -0.80 -3.91
N CYS A 139 18.94 -1.45 -4.19
CA CYS A 139 20.24 -1.03 -3.66
C CYS A 139 20.74 0.27 -4.30
N GLU A 140 20.34 0.58 -5.53
CA GLU A 140 20.60 1.86 -6.18
C GLU A 140 19.79 3.00 -5.52
N VAL A 141 18.53 2.74 -5.17
CA VAL A 141 17.68 3.69 -4.43
C VAL A 141 18.20 3.91 -3.01
N ASN A 142 18.52 2.83 -2.30
CA ASN A 142 19.04 2.90 -0.94
C ASN A 142 20.26 1.98 -0.77
N PRO A 143 21.49 2.54 -0.84
CA PRO A 143 22.73 1.76 -0.75
C PRO A 143 22.93 1.01 0.57
N GLU A 144 22.25 1.39 1.65
CA GLU A 144 22.33 0.69 2.94
C GLU A 144 21.87 -0.78 2.86
N HIS A 145 21.00 -1.09 1.90
CA HIS A 145 20.54 -2.45 1.68
C HIS A 145 21.61 -3.38 1.09
N THR A 146 22.65 -2.83 0.46
CA THR A 146 23.67 -3.61 -0.26
C THR A 146 24.38 -4.63 0.65
N LYS A 147 24.65 -4.27 1.90
CA LYS A 147 25.30 -5.15 2.89
C LYS A 147 24.48 -6.40 3.22
N ASN A 148 23.16 -6.34 3.03
CA ASN A 148 22.23 -7.41 3.36
C ASN A 148 21.83 -8.28 2.15
N VAL A 149 22.40 -8.02 0.97
CA VAL A 149 22.17 -8.83 -0.22
C VAL A 149 22.86 -10.20 -0.05
N ARG A 150 22.15 -11.26 -0.37
CA ARG A 150 22.66 -12.64 -0.37
C ARG A 150 22.31 -13.32 -1.69
N TYR A 151 22.96 -14.45 -1.95
CA TYR A 151 22.63 -15.30 -3.08
C TYR A 151 21.91 -16.55 -2.57
N GLU A 152 20.67 -16.74 -2.98
CA GLU A 152 19.85 -17.90 -2.67
C GLU A 152 19.38 -18.55 -3.98
N ASN A 153 19.61 -19.85 -4.14
CA ASN A 153 19.25 -20.59 -5.35
C ASN A 153 19.74 -19.92 -6.66
N GLY A 154 20.95 -19.37 -6.65
CA GLY A 154 21.58 -18.71 -7.80
C GLY A 154 21.02 -17.33 -8.13
N LYS A 155 20.18 -16.73 -7.27
CA LYS A 155 19.63 -15.39 -7.47
C LYS A 155 20.04 -14.46 -6.35
N LYS A 156 20.32 -13.19 -6.71
CA LYS A 156 20.40 -12.13 -5.70
C LYS A 156 19.07 -12.05 -4.95
N THR A 157 19.15 -12.02 -3.64
CA THR A 157 17.98 -11.99 -2.73
C THR A 157 18.21 -10.95 -1.66
N LEU A 158 17.17 -10.17 -1.37
CA LEU A 158 17.15 -9.18 -0.31
C LEU A 158 15.86 -9.38 0.50
N TYR A 159 16.02 -9.44 1.82
CA TYR A 159 14.89 -9.43 2.74
C TYR A 159 14.73 -8.03 3.33
N LEU A 160 13.51 -7.54 3.33
CA LEU A 160 13.15 -6.22 3.87
C LEU A 160 12.06 -6.41 4.91
N ARG A 161 12.20 -5.79 6.08
CA ARG A 161 11.11 -5.73 7.06
C ARG A 161 10.06 -4.75 6.56
N ILE A 162 8.82 -5.18 6.47
CA ILE A 162 7.68 -4.31 6.15
C ILE A 162 7.32 -3.52 7.41
N LEU A 163 7.35 -2.20 7.32
CA LEU A 163 7.01 -1.29 8.43
C LEU A 163 5.63 -0.65 8.24
N LYS A 164 5.16 -0.55 6.99
CA LYS A 164 3.88 0.04 6.63
C LYS A 164 3.08 -0.90 5.75
N ALA A 165 1.77 -0.72 5.72
CA ALA A 165 0.90 -1.48 4.84
C ALA A 165 1.31 -1.31 3.38
N ILE A 166 1.42 -2.41 2.65
CA ILE A 166 1.77 -2.42 1.23
C ILE A 166 0.69 -3.13 0.43
N TYR A 167 0.52 -2.73 -0.81
CA TYR A 167 -0.41 -3.39 -1.72
C TYR A 167 -0.17 -4.89 -1.78
N GLY A 168 -1.27 -5.66 -1.70
CA GLY A 168 -1.27 -7.12 -1.75
C GLY A 168 -1.20 -7.83 -0.40
N MET A 169 -0.86 -7.16 0.68
CA MET A 169 -1.10 -7.68 2.02
C MET A 169 -2.61 -7.70 2.29
N ILE A 170 -3.06 -8.68 3.03
CA ILE A 170 -4.49 -8.89 3.30
C ILE A 170 -5.06 -7.79 4.19
N GLU A 171 -4.29 -7.34 5.19
CA GLU A 171 -4.70 -6.36 6.18
C GLU A 171 -4.58 -4.90 5.69
N SER A 172 -3.94 -4.64 4.55
CA SER A 172 -3.61 -3.26 4.14
C SER A 172 -4.83 -2.35 4.01
N ALA A 173 -5.95 -2.90 3.54
CA ALA A 173 -7.17 -2.12 3.38
C ALA A 173 -7.78 -1.72 4.74
N LEU A 174 -7.76 -2.63 5.72
CA LEU A 174 -8.25 -2.35 7.06
C LEU A 174 -7.35 -1.36 7.79
N LEU A 175 -6.03 -1.56 7.74
CA LEU A 175 -5.07 -0.64 8.35
C LEU A 175 -5.20 0.79 7.80
N TRP A 176 -5.44 0.91 6.49
CA TRP A 176 -5.73 2.21 5.88
C TRP A 176 -7.05 2.80 6.34
N TYR A 177 -8.11 1.98 6.41
CA TYR A 177 -9.42 2.40 6.90
C TYR A 177 -9.30 2.93 8.34
N ASP A 178 -8.62 2.21 9.22
CA ASP A 178 -8.44 2.59 10.62
C ASP A 178 -7.66 3.91 10.74
N LEU A 179 -6.58 4.07 9.98
CA LEU A 179 -5.81 5.31 9.94
C LEU A 179 -6.68 6.47 9.45
N TYR A 180 -7.42 6.29 8.35
CA TYR A 180 -8.20 7.36 7.75
C TYR A 180 -9.38 7.77 8.62
N SER A 181 -10.14 6.81 9.16
CA SER A 181 -11.25 7.07 10.06
C SER A 181 -10.81 7.75 11.37
N THR A 182 -9.69 7.30 11.95
CA THR A 182 -9.09 7.94 13.13
C THR A 182 -8.69 9.38 12.81
N THR A 183 -8.01 9.61 11.68
CA THR A 183 -7.62 10.96 11.25
C THR A 183 -8.82 11.88 11.11
N LEU A 184 -9.93 11.42 10.51
CA LEU A 184 -11.15 12.21 10.41
C LEU A 184 -11.74 12.52 11.79
N THR A 185 -11.74 11.54 12.69
CA THR A 185 -12.24 11.71 14.07
C THR A 185 -11.38 12.74 14.82
N ASP A 186 -10.06 12.68 14.70
CA ASP A 186 -9.13 13.65 15.31
C ASP A 186 -9.31 15.05 14.74
N MET A 187 -9.72 15.15 13.47
CA MET A 187 -10.12 16.42 12.84
C MET A 187 -11.50 16.91 13.29
N GLY A 188 -12.22 16.17 14.13
CA GLY A 188 -13.54 16.50 14.67
C GLY A 188 -14.72 16.13 13.78
N PHE A 189 -14.53 15.18 12.84
CA PHE A 189 -15.63 14.55 12.14
C PHE A 189 -16.25 13.44 13.00
N GLU A 190 -17.57 13.31 12.91
CA GLU A 190 -18.32 12.23 13.54
C GLU A 190 -18.63 11.16 12.49
N ILE A 191 -18.24 9.91 12.78
CA ILE A 191 -18.51 8.77 11.90
C ILE A 191 -20.02 8.48 11.94
N ASN A 192 -20.61 8.30 10.76
CA ASN A 192 -22.02 8.02 10.64
C ASN A 192 -22.37 6.63 11.24
N PRO A 193 -23.37 6.52 12.14
CA PRO A 193 -23.72 5.25 12.78
C PRO A 193 -24.27 4.19 11.81
N TYR A 194 -24.79 4.59 10.65
CA TYR A 194 -25.38 3.70 9.66
C TYR A 194 -24.37 3.25 8.61
N ASP A 195 -23.35 4.08 8.31
CA ASP A 195 -22.31 3.75 7.35
C ASP A 195 -20.96 4.27 7.85
N ARG A 196 -20.07 3.35 8.17
CA ARG A 196 -18.74 3.65 8.74
C ARG A 196 -17.80 4.34 7.74
N CYS A 197 -18.17 4.41 6.47
CA CYS A 197 -17.41 5.12 5.43
C CYS A 197 -18.05 6.49 5.08
N VAL A 198 -18.83 7.03 5.99
CA VAL A 198 -19.37 8.38 5.93
C VAL A 198 -19.06 9.09 7.24
N ALA A 199 -18.55 10.31 7.16
CA ALA A 199 -18.29 11.15 8.33
C ALA A 199 -18.79 12.56 8.09
N ASN A 200 -19.30 13.21 9.15
CA ASN A 200 -19.90 14.53 9.09
C ASN A 200 -19.22 15.47 10.09
N LYS A 201 -19.10 16.74 9.72
CA LYS A 201 -18.66 17.82 10.60
C LYS A 201 -19.38 19.11 10.23
N ILE A 202 -19.73 19.90 11.23
CA ILE A 202 -20.21 21.28 10.99
C ILE A 202 -19.00 22.22 10.92
N ILE A 203 -18.87 22.95 9.81
CA ILE A 203 -17.86 23.96 9.56
C ILE A 203 -18.58 25.23 9.13
N ASP A 204 -18.40 26.31 9.87
CA ASP A 204 -19.06 27.60 9.61
C ASP A 204 -20.59 27.47 9.40
N GLU A 205 -21.24 26.77 10.34
CA GLU A 205 -22.68 26.48 10.35
C GLU A 205 -23.18 25.60 9.18
N LYS A 206 -22.28 25.04 8.37
CA LYS A 206 -22.59 24.17 7.24
C LYS A 206 -22.07 22.78 7.46
N GLN A 207 -22.85 21.79 7.05
CA GLN A 207 -22.39 20.40 7.10
C GLN A 207 -21.40 20.10 6.00
N CYS A 208 -20.23 19.60 6.40
CA CYS A 208 -19.24 18.97 5.52
C CYS A 208 -19.36 17.45 5.69
N THR A 209 -19.54 16.73 4.59
CA THR A 209 -19.64 15.27 4.58
C THR A 209 -18.45 14.70 3.81
N VAL A 210 -17.79 13.70 4.37
CA VAL A 210 -16.71 12.94 3.72
C VAL A 210 -17.20 11.50 3.53
N CYS A 211 -17.06 11.00 2.30
CA CYS A 211 -17.36 9.61 1.93
C CYS A 211 -16.09 8.94 1.39
N TRP A 212 -15.78 7.66 1.81
CA TRP A 212 -14.58 6.94 1.36
C TRP A 212 -14.75 5.45 1.18
#